data_5d7f13299e42b31aa7b4b04b3ff4f79e
#
_entry.id   5d7f13299e42b31aa7b4b04b3ff4f79e
#
_cell.length_a   1.000
_cell.length_b   1.000
_cell.length_c   1.000
_cell.angle_alpha   90.00
_cell.angle_beta   90.00
_cell.angle_gamma   90.00
#
_symmetry.space_group_name_H-M   'P 1'
#
loop_
_entity.id
_entity.type
_entity.pdbx_description
1 polymer ?
#
loop_
_entity_poly.entity_id
_entity_poly.type
_entity_poly.pdbx_seq_one_letter_code
_entity_poly.pdbx_strand_id
1 'polypeptide(L)'
;MKKLLTCLALSTVLFSGCTLMQKSEGIIKVNDTVITQSEFDKAFDEGIDKSFLKQFGGSKNFVKSDENPMFGIFKDKIVHELIIKSLLDEEIAKRGITATEEDVQNEIKTIIDKVGSKEELNRLLKQRGVSNSQFTDDLKTQIKIRKLVNSVEKIKVTDADAQKYYDTHKNEFVHGEQVRASHILVSANTLEIIQQIRAKNPNIDTTELNQKLDEQIASQKAKAEAILAEVKKSPESFAEIAQKKSDDKASGERGGELGFFTKEAMVPEFANAAFSMKPNTISETLVQSPYGFHIIKVTDRMEAGSTPFAKVKDEIKFYLETQKQIEVLKKLTEGLMKNAKIEYLNESYNPKKAVKEANPAPVKKEEKKK
;
A
#
# COMPACT_ATOMS: atom_id res chain seq x y z
N MET A 1 13.46 2.62 6.08
CA MET A 1 13.18 1.16 6.05
C MET A 1 11.73 0.77 5.71
N LYS A 2 10.70 1.64 5.87
CA LYS A 2 9.31 1.31 5.45
C LYS A 2 9.06 1.27 3.94
N LYS A 3 9.96 1.78 3.10
CA LYS A 3 9.80 1.81 1.63
C LYS A 3 10.32 0.56 0.91
N LEU A 4 11.21 -0.24 1.52
CA LEU A 4 11.71 -1.47 0.90
C LEU A 4 10.76 -2.68 1.06
N LEU A 5 9.81 -2.65 2.00
CA LEU A 5 8.84 -3.74 2.19
C LEU A 5 7.68 -3.75 1.18
N THR A 6 7.61 -2.77 0.29
CA THR A 6 6.54 -2.66 -0.73
C THR A 6 6.86 -3.38 -2.04
N CYS A 7 8.02 -4.01 -2.20
CA CYS A 7 8.37 -4.76 -3.42
C CYS A 7 7.73 -6.17 -3.53
N LEU A 8 6.75 -6.52 -2.68
CA LEU A 8 5.97 -7.75 -2.85
C LEU A 8 4.73 -7.56 -3.72
N ALA A 9 4.65 -6.45 -4.43
CA ALA A 9 3.59 -6.20 -5.38
C ALA A 9 4.15 -6.20 -6.80
N LEU A 10 4.59 -7.39 -7.29
CA LEU A 10 4.23 -7.72 -8.66
C LEU A 10 2.70 -7.88 -8.62
N SER A 11 1.98 -6.78 -8.72
CA SER A 11 0.55 -6.80 -8.98
C SER A 11 0.32 -7.13 -10.47
N THR A 12 0.84 -8.27 -10.91
CA THR A 12 0.22 -9.00 -11.99
C THR A 12 -0.99 -9.67 -11.34
N VAL A 13 -2.14 -9.10 -11.56
CA VAL A 13 -3.42 -9.76 -11.27
C VAL A 13 -3.47 -10.98 -12.17
N LEU A 14 -2.95 -12.10 -11.68
CA LEU A 14 -2.92 -13.36 -12.41
C LEU A 14 -4.10 -14.18 -11.90
N PHE A 15 -5.12 -14.23 -12.73
CA PHE A 15 -6.37 -14.92 -12.44
C PHE A 15 -6.20 -16.44 -12.55
N SER A 16 -6.40 -17.15 -11.46
CA SER A 16 -6.50 -18.61 -11.45
C SER A 16 -7.99 -19.01 -11.39
N GLY A 17 -8.44 -19.78 -12.34
CA GLY A 17 -9.80 -20.32 -12.27
C GLY A 17 -10.12 -21.28 -13.40
N CYS A 18 -10.04 -22.58 -13.14
CA CYS A 18 -10.87 -23.58 -13.83
C CYS A 18 -12.28 -23.49 -13.27
N THR A 19 -13.22 -22.96 -14.04
CA THR A 19 -14.65 -23.07 -13.74
C THR A 19 -15.39 -23.62 -14.95
N LEU A 20 -16.34 -24.50 -14.69
CA LEU A 20 -17.24 -25.17 -15.61
C LEU A 20 -17.66 -24.28 -16.80
N MET A 21 -17.49 -24.79 -18.01
CA MET A 21 -17.80 -24.16 -19.28
C MET A 21 -19.30 -23.78 -19.37
N GLN A 22 -19.65 -22.58 -18.98
CA GLN A 22 -20.65 -21.84 -19.73
C GLN A 22 -19.96 -21.33 -20.99
N LYS A 23 -20.56 -21.56 -22.16
CA LYS A 23 -20.08 -21.08 -23.47
C LYS A 23 -20.11 -19.55 -23.45
N SER A 24 -19.06 -18.90 -22.95
CA SER A 24 -18.96 -17.44 -23.00
C SER A 24 -18.35 -17.05 -24.35
N GLU A 25 -18.82 -15.96 -24.90
CA GLU A 25 -18.36 -15.43 -26.18
C GLU A 25 -16.86 -15.12 -26.13
N GLY A 26 -16.12 -15.56 -27.16
CA GLY A 26 -14.70 -15.20 -27.33
C GLY A 26 -14.59 -13.73 -27.75
N ILE A 27 -13.74 -12.98 -27.08
CA ILE A 27 -13.54 -11.56 -27.37
C ILE A 27 -12.20 -11.28 -28.06
N ILE A 28 -11.17 -12.06 -27.73
CA ILE A 28 -9.81 -11.90 -28.31
C ILE A 28 -9.24 -13.30 -28.54
N LYS A 29 -8.60 -13.50 -29.67
CA LYS A 29 -7.79 -14.69 -29.93
C LYS A 29 -6.32 -14.32 -29.94
N VAL A 30 -5.52 -14.99 -29.09
CA VAL A 30 -4.08 -14.84 -28.97
C VAL A 30 -3.45 -16.16 -29.37
N ASN A 31 -2.80 -16.20 -30.53
CA ASN A 31 -2.34 -17.42 -31.17
C ASN A 31 -3.50 -18.44 -31.31
N ASP A 32 -3.43 -19.56 -30.59
CA ASP A 32 -4.49 -20.58 -30.58
C ASP A 32 -5.43 -20.48 -29.36
N THR A 33 -5.17 -19.58 -28.44
CA THR A 33 -5.97 -19.38 -27.21
C THR A 33 -7.01 -18.30 -27.40
N VAL A 34 -8.24 -18.58 -26.98
CA VAL A 34 -9.36 -17.61 -27.00
C VAL A 34 -9.58 -17.08 -25.60
N ILE A 35 -9.47 -15.78 -25.45
CA ILE A 35 -9.86 -15.05 -24.24
C ILE A 35 -11.35 -14.75 -24.36
N THR A 36 -12.12 -15.11 -23.31
CA THR A 36 -13.57 -15.02 -23.28
C THR A 36 -14.06 -13.76 -22.55
N GLN A 37 -15.30 -13.35 -22.79
CA GLN A 37 -15.96 -12.28 -22.05
C GLN A 37 -15.97 -12.55 -20.54
N SER A 38 -16.21 -13.80 -20.14
CA SER A 38 -16.22 -14.19 -18.72
C SER A 38 -14.86 -14.00 -18.05
N GLU A 39 -13.76 -14.29 -18.75
CA GLU A 39 -12.40 -14.07 -18.25
C GLU A 39 -12.12 -12.57 -18.12
N PHE A 40 -12.56 -11.78 -19.09
CA PHE A 40 -12.44 -10.33 -19.01
C PHE A 40 -13.23 -9.75 -17.83
N ASP A 41 -14.50 -10.14 -17.68
CA ASP A 41 -15.35 -9.64 -16.60
C ASP A 41 -14.79 -9.98 -15.22
N LYS A 42 -14.29 -11.21 -15.06
CA LYS A 42 -13.61 -11.63 -13.84
C LYS A 42 -12.36 -10.80 -13.59
N ALA A 43 -11.51 -10.64 -14.61
CA ALA A 43 -10.29 -9.85 -14.54
C ALA A 43 -10.57 -8.39 -14.19
N PHE A 44 -11.62 -7.84 -14.78
CA PHE A 44 -12.05 -6.47 -14.52
C PHE A 44 -12.51 -6.29 -13.07
N ASP A 45 -13.35 -7.20 -12.55
CA ASP A 45 -13.88 -7.11 -11.19
C ASP A 45 -12.84 -7.34 -10.10
N GLU A 46 -11.82 -8.15 -10.39
CA GLU A 46 -10.72 -8.43 -9.46
C GLU A 46 -9.57 -7.40 -9.58
N GLY A 47 -9.36 -6.83 -10.77
CA GLY A 47 -8.25 -5.94 -11.07
C GLY A 47 -8.47 -4.47 -10.70
N ILE A 48 -9.71 -4.07 -10.44
CA ILE A 48 -9.99 -2.69 -10.03
C ILE A 48 -10.01 -2.59 -8.50
N ASP A 49 -9.24 -1.63 -7.99
CA ASP A 49 -9.24 -1.35 -6.55
C ASP A 49 -10.65 -1.03 -6.03
N LYS A 50 -11.10 -1.84 -5.07
CA LYS A 50 -12.41 -1.68 -4.42
C LYS A 50 -12.55 -0.31 -3.74
N SER A 51 -11.47 0.32 -3.32
CA SER A 51 -11.47 1.67 -2.74
C SER A 51 -11.78 2.73 -3.79
N PHE A 52 -11.23 2.58 -4.99
CA PHE A 52 -11.54 3.42 -6.13
C PHE A 52 -13.01 3.29 -6.54
N LEU A 53 -13.52 2.06 -6.65
CA LEU A 53 -14.92 1.81 -7.00
C LEU A 53 -15.91 2.39 -5.97
N LYS A 54 -15.53 2.50 -4.70
CA LYS A 54 -16.37 3.14 -3.67
C LYS A 54 -16.66 4.61 -3.96
N GLN A 55 -15.76 5.33 -4.64
CA GLN A 55 -15.97 6.72 -5.05
C GLN A 55 -17.11 6.87 -6.07
N PHE A 56 -17.44 5.78 -6.79
CA PHE A 56 -18.54 5.72 -7.76
C PHE A 56 -19.77 4.97 -7.22
N GLY A 57 -19.87 4.78 -5.90
CA GLY A 57 -20.99 4.05 -5.28
C GLY A 57 -20.84 2.53 -5.29
N GLY A 58 -19.63 2.03 -5.55
CA GLY A 58 -19.28 0.60 -5.56
C GLY A 58 -19.30 -0.03 -6.96
N SER A 59 -18.79 -1.26 -7.07
CA SER A 59 -18.66 -2.00 -8.33
C SER A 59 -19.98 -2.19 -9.07
N LYS A 60 -21.10 -2.29 -8.34
CA LYS A 60 -22.44 -2.46 -8.92
C LYS A 60 -22.95 -1.22 -9.67
N ASN A 61 -22.47 -0.05 -9.30
CA ASN A 61 -22.88 1.23 -9.91
C ASN A 61 -21.87 1.73 -10.95
N PHE A 62 -20.72 1.07 -11.09
CA PHE A 62 -19.75 1.41 -12.13
C PHE A 62 -20.26 0.92 -13.48
N VAL A 63 -20.55 1.86 -14.38
CA VAL A 63 -21.08 1.55 -15.71
C VAL A 63 -19.95 1.01 -16.59
N LYS A 64 -20.02 -0.29 -16.92
CA LYS A 64 -19.11 -0.99 -17.85
C LYS A 64 -19.59 -0.76 -19.29
N SER A 65 -19.46 0.46 -19.80
CA SER A 65 -19.80 0.78 -21.20
C SER A 65 -18.74 1.72 -21.80
N ASP A 66 -18.60 1.68 -23.11
CA ASP A 66 -17.66 2.53 -23.86
C ASP A 66 -17.97 4.03 -23.75
N GLU A 67 -19.19 4.39 -23.32
CA GLU A 67 -19.58 5.77 -23.01
C GLU A 67 -18.92 6.28 -21.71
N ASN A 68 -18.43 5.38 -20.85
CA ASN A 68 -17.69 5.73 -19.64
C ASN A 68 -16.17 5.77 -19.93
N PRO A 69 -15.54 6.97 -20.00
CA PRO A 69 -14.11 7.09 -20.33
C PRO A 69 -13.20 6.29 -19.38
N MET A 70 -13.61 6.20 -18.08
CA MET A 70 -12.84 5.42 -17.10
C MET A 70 -12.90 3.92 -17.38
N PHE A 71 -14.06 3.42 -17.84
CA PHE A 71 -14.16 2.03 -18.28
C PHE A 71 -13.20 1.74 -19.44
N GLY A 72 -13.10 2.63 -20.43
CA GLY A 72 -12.18 2.49 -21.56
C GLY A 72 -10.72 2.32 -21.12
N ILE A 73 -10.26 3.18 -20.20
CA ILE A 73 -8.89 3.11 -19.66
C ILE A 73 -8.63 1.76 -18.95
N PHE A 74 -9.56 1.32 -18.10
CA PHE A 74 -9.43 0.04 -17.38
C PHE A 74 -9.56 -1.14 -18.34
N LYS A 75 -10.47 -1.07 -19.31
CA LYS A 75 -10.67 -2.09 -20.33
C LYS A 75 -9.37 -2.35 -21.09
N ASP A 76 -8.72 -1.31 -21.60
CA ASP A 76 -7.49 -1.44 -22.36
C ASP A 76 -6.35 -2.06 -21.53
N LYS A 77 -6.25 -1.66 -20.27
CA LYS A 77 -5.29 -2.23 -19.31
C LYS A 77 -5.56 -3.71 -19.09
N ILE A 78 -6.79 -4.09 -18.76
CA ILE A 78 -7.17 -5.48 -18.49
C ILE A 78 -7.00 -6.36 -19.75
N VAL A 79 -7.38 -5.86 -20.92
CA VAL A 79 -7.15 -6.52 -22.20
C VAL A 79 -5.66 -6.81 -22.41
N HIS A 80 -4.81 -5.82 -22.18
CA HIS A 80 -3.36 -5.98 -22.31
C HIS A 80 -2.81 -7.03 -21.33
N GLU A 81 -3.26 -7.01 -20.07
CA GLU A 81 -2.86 -7.97 -19.04
C GLU A 81 -3.31 -9.40 -19.38
N LEU A 82 -4.52 -9.57 -19.91
CA LEU A 82 -5.02 -10.88 -20.34
C LEU A 82 -4.25 -11.44 -21.54
N ILE A 83 -3.89 -10.59 -22.52
CA ILE A 83 -3.05 -10.99 -23.65
C ILE A 83 -1.68 -11.45 -23.16
N ILE A 84 -1.02 -10.65 -22.28
CA ILE A 84 0.27 -11.02 -21.70
C ILE A 84 0.17 -12.33 -20.93
N LYS A 85 -0.87 -12.48 -20.11
CA LYS A 85 -1.12 -13.73 -19.35
C LYS A 85 -1.22 -14.92 -20.29
N SER A 86 -2.03 -14.82 -21.35
CA SER A 86 -2.20 -15.89 -22.34
C SER A 86 -0.85 -16.30 -22.98
N LEU A 87 -0.03 -15.33 -23.36
CA LEU A 87 1.30 -15.56 -23.93
C LEU A 87 2.29 -16.20 -22.95
N LEU A 88 2.25 -15.77 -21.68
CA LEU A 88 3.09 -16.36 -20.64
C LEU A 88 2.66 -17.79 -20.31
N ASP A 89 1.35 -18.05 -20.23
CA ASP A 89 0.81 -19.40 -19.98
C ASP A 89 1.19 -20.36 -21.13
N GLU A 90 1.13 -19.91 -22.38
CA GLU A 90 1.60 -20.67 -23.55
C GLU A 90 3.10 -20.97 -23.45
N GLU A 91 3.94 -19.98 -23.14
CA GLU A 91 5.39 -20.18 -23.03
C GLU A 91 5.77 -21.08 -21.84
N ILE A 92 5.04 -20.95 -20.70
CA ILE A 92 5.17 -21.86 -19.55
C ILE A 92 4.86 -23.29 -19.95
N ALA A 93 3.73 -23.50 -20.65
CA ALA A 93 3.33 -24.82 -21.13
C ALA A 93 4.33 -25.41 -22.13
N LYS A 94 4.78 -24.61 -23.10
CA LYS A 94 5.78 -25.00 -24.10
C LYS A 94 7.09 -25.46 -23.48
N ARG A 95 7.51 -24.85 -22.36
CA ARG A 95 8.73 -25.22 -21.64
C ARG A 95 8.50 -26.32 -20.62
N GLY A 96 7.28 -26.83 -20.45
CA GLY A 96 6.95 -27.87 -19.45
C GLY A 96 7.13 -27.39 -18.00
N ILE A 97 7.01 -26.09 -17.75
CA ILE A 97 7.21 -25.50 -16.43
C ILE A 97 5.98 -25.75 -15.57
N THR A 98 6.18 -26.36 -14.39
CA THR A 98 5.12 -26.63 -13.41
C THR A 98 5.49 -26.07 -12.03
N ALA A 99 4.48 -25.78 -11.22
CA ALA A 99 4.62 -25.56 -9.78
C ALA A 99 4.17 -26.82 -9.05
N THR A 100 5.12 -27.52 -8.45
CA THR A 100 4.81 -28.72 -7.67
C THR A 100 4.25 -28.37 -6.30
N GLU A 101 3.61 -29.33 -5.63
CA GLU A 101 3.14 -29.12 -4.26
C GLU A 101 4.32 -28.79 -3.31
N GLU A 102 5.48 -29.40 -3.52
CA GLU A 102 6.70 -29.10 -2.77
C GLU A 102 7.14 -27.64 -2.95
N ASP A 103 7.13 -27.13 -4.18
CA ASP A 103 7.42 -25.70 -4.44
C ASP A 103 6.50 -24.80 -3.64
N VAL A 104 5.20 -25.10 -3.63
CA VAL A 104 4.17 -24.31 -2.91
C VAL A 104 4.39 -24.35 -1.41
N GLN A 105 4.64 -25.53 -0.83
CA GLN A 105 4.88 -25.68 0.60
C GLN A 105 6.16 -24.95 1.05
N ASN A 106 7.22 -25.01 0.25
CA ASN A 106 8.46 -24.28 0.52
C ASN A 106 8.25 -22.76 0.49
N GLU A 107 7.44 -22.25 -0.45
CA GLU A 107 7.12 -20.84 -0.53
C GLU A 107 6.27 -20.39 0.67
N ILE A 108 5.24 -21.18 1.03
CA ILE A 108 4.41 -20.94 2.22
C ILE A 108 5.27 -20.90 3.48
N LYS A 109 6.19 -21.84 3.65
CA LYS A 109 7.12 -21.86 4.78
C LYS A 109 7.95 -20.56 4.82
N THR A 110 8.52 -20.16 3.68
CA THR A 110 9.29 -18.90 3.58
C THR A 110 8.47 -17.68 3.98
N ILE A 111 7.19 -17.64 3.60
CA ILE A 111 6.29 -16.57 3.97
C ILE A 111 5.98 -16.59 5.47
N ILE A 112 5.70 -17.79 6.03
CA ILE A 112 5.46 -17.97 7.47
C ILE A 112 6.67 -17.50 8.30
N ASP A 113 7.89 -17.86 7.89
CA ASP A 113 9.13 -17.43 8.55
C ASP A 113 9.29 -15.91 8.56
N LYS A 114 8.82 -15.22 7.50
CA LYS A 114 8.84 -13.76 7.40
C LYS A 114 7.76 -13.06 8.23
N VAL A 115 6.56 -13.63 8.30
CA VAL A 115 5.43 -13.03 9.04
C VAL A 115 5.38 -13.47 10.50
N GLY A 116 6.14 -14.51 10.87
CA GLY A 116 6.32 -14.99 12.23
C GLY A 116 5.54 -16.25 12.58
N SER A 117 4.33 -16.45 12.04
CA SER A 117 3.55 -17.67 12.28
C SER A 117 2.49 -17.93 11.21
N LYS A 118 1.95 -19.16 11.18
CA LYS A 118 0.83 -19.54 10.31
C LYS A 118 -0.46 -18.79 10.70
N GLU A 119 -0.67 -18.57 11.98
CA GLU A 119 -1.82 -17.82 12.52
C GLU A 119 -1.78 -16.38 12.02
N GLU A 120 -0.60 -15.76 12.03
CA GLU A 120 -0.42 -14.39 11.52
C GLU A 120 -0.64 -14.34 10.00
N LEU A 121 -0.15 -15.29 9.22
CA LEU A 121 -0.45 -15.39 7.80
C LEU A 121 -1.96 -15.48 7.56
N ASN A 122 -2.67 -16.37 8.28
CA ASN A 122 -4.12 -16.53 8.14
C ASN A 122 -4.87 -15.23 8.51
N ARG A 123 -4.42 -14.52 9.56
CA ARG A 123 -4.97 -13.23 9.95
C ARG A 123 -4.83 -12.18 8.85
N LEU A 124 -3.65 -12.10 8.23
CA LEU A 124 -3.37 -11.17 7.14
C LEU A 124 -4.19 -11.49 5.88
N LEU A 125 -4.33 -12.77 5.51
CA LEU A 125 -5.18 -13.19 4.39
C LEU A 125 -6.64 -12.81 4.62
N LYS A 126 -7.16 -13.09 5.83
CA LYS A 126 -8.52 -12.72 6.22
C LYS A 126 -8.76 -11.21 6.17
N GLN A 127 -7.82 -10.41 6.67
CA GLN A 127 -7.92 -8.94 6.59
C GLN A 127 -7.99 -8.42 5.15
N ARG A 128 -7.31 -9.09 4.21
CA ARG A 128 -7.32 -8.76 2.78
C ARG A 128 -8.47 -9.40 2.02
N GLY A 129 -9.27 -10.26 2.65
CA GLY A 129 -10.38 -10.96 2.01
C GLY A 129 -9.91 -12.02 0.99
N VAL A 130 -8.68 -12.55 1.14
CA VAL A 130 -8.10 -13.57 0.25
C VAL A 130 -8.35 -14.95 0.86
N SER A 131 -8.95 -15.86 0.09
CA SER A 131 -9.12 -17.25 0.51
C SER A 131 -7.80 -18.04 0.40
N ASN A 132 -7.68 -19.13 1.18
CA ASN A 132 -6.49 -20.00 1.12
C ASN A 132 -6.31 -20.63 -0.27
N SER A 133 -7.41 -20.97 -0.96
CA SER A 133 -7.35 -21.47 -2.34
C SER A 133 -6.78 -20.43 -3.29
N GLN A 134 -7.33 -19.23 -3.26
CA GLN A 134 -6.84 -18.12 -4.09
C GLN A 134 -5.36 -17.83 -3.81
N PHE A 135 -4.97 -17.75 -2.54
CA PHE A 135 -3.57 -17.57 -2.16
C PHE A 135 -2.66 -18.66 -2.72
N THR A 136 -3.07 -19.94 -2.65
CA THR A 136 -2.31 -21.08 -3.18
C THR A 136 -2.20 -21.00 -4.71
N ASP A 137 -3.26 -20.61 -5.41
CA ASP A 137 -3.27 -20.50 -6.86
C ASP A 137 -2.40 -19.33 -7.33
N ASP A 138 -2.42 -18.21 -6.61
CA ASP A 138 -1.54 -17.07 -6.84
C ASP A 138 -0.07 -17.46 -6.65
N LEU A 139 0.25 -18.22 -5.59
CA LEU A 139 1.60 -18.75 -5.37
C LEU A 139 2.06 -19.67 -6.50
N LYS A 140 1.21 -20.60 -6.96
CA LYS A 140 1.53 -21.48 -8.10
C LYS A 140 1.87 -20.67 -9.35
N THR A 141 1.13 -19.62 -9.59
CA THR A 141 1.36 -18.72 -10.74
C THR A 141 2.69 -17.97 -10.59
N GLN A 142 2.95 -17.38 -9.42
CA GLN A 142 4.23 -16.71 -9.15
C GLN A 142 5.43 -17.65 -9.28
N ILE A 143 5.32 -18.88 -8.77
CA ILE A 143 6.36 -19.91 -8.90
C ILE A 143 6.63 -20.24 -10.37
N LYS A 144 5.59 -20.45 -11.18
CA LYS A 144 5.74 -20.73 -12.62
C LYS A 144 6.44 -19.59 -13.34
N ILE A 145 6.05 -18.35 -13.09
CA ILE A 145 6.69 -17.16 -13.69
C ILE A 145 8.15 -17.05 -13.26
N ARG A 146 8.46 -17.24 -11.97
CA ARG A 146 9.84 -17.24 -11.49
C ARG A 146 10.68 -18.34 -12.15
N LYS A 147 10.14 -19.54 -12.31
CA LYS A 147 10.79 -20.63 -13.03
C LYS A 147 10.97 -20.30 -14.52
N LEU A 148 9.98 -19.66 -15.14
CA LEU A 148 10.08 -19.21 -16.53
C LEU A 148 11.21 -18.20 -16.70
N VAL A 149 11.24 -17.15 -15.86
CA VAL A 149 12.31 -16.14 -15.87
C VAL A 149 13.69 -16.79 -15.71
N ASN A 150 13.85 -17.68 -14.74
CA ASN A 150 15.10 -18.40 -14.51
C ASN A 150 15.48 -19.39 -15.63
N SER A 151 14.50 -19.82 -16.45
CA SER A 151 14.75 -20.64 -17.64
C SER A 151 15.24 -19.82 -18.85
N VAL A 152 14.92 -18.53 -18.85
CA VAL A 152 15.39 -17.56 -19.87
C VAL A 152 16.78 -17.06 -19.52
N GLU A 153 16.98 -16.63 -18.28
CA GLU A 153 18.24 -16.11 -17.77
C GLU A 153 18.43 -16.51 -16.31
N LYS A 154 19.58 -17.11 -16.01
CA LYS A 154 19.94 -17.42 -14.62
C LYS A 154 20.32 -16.14 -13.88
N ILE A 155 19.43 -15.66 -13.05
CA ILE A 155 19.67 -14.46 -12.27
C ILE A 155 20.60 -14.81 -11.11
N LYS A 156 21.72 -14.10 -11.06
CA LYS A 156 22.68 -14.18 -9.97
C LYS A 156 23.04 -12.76 -9.51
N VAL A 157 22.79 -12.47 -8.24
CA VAL A 157 23.24 -11.26 -7.58
C VAL A 157 24.28 -11.64 -6.55
N THR A 158 25.48 -11.06 -6.67
CA THR A 158 26.62 -11.33 -5.78
C THR A 158 26.63 -10.33 -4.62
N ASP A 159 27.41 -10.63 -3.59
CA ASP A 159 27.65 -9.67 -2.49
C ASP A 159 28.35 -8.39 -3.01
N ALA A 160 29.17 -8.51 -4.07
CA ALA A 160 29.82 -7.36 -4.71
C ALA A 160 28.79 -6.45 -5.41
N ASP A 161 27.76 -7.02 -6.06
CA ASP A 161 26.66 -6.25 -6.65
C ASP A 161 25.89 -5.48 -5.57
N ALA A 162 25.61 -6.14 -4.45
CA ALA A 162 24.91 -5.52 -3.33
C ALA A 162 25.77 -4.41 -2.68
N GLN A 163 27.08 -4.65 -2.52
CA GLN A 163 28.00 -3.63 -1.99
C GLN A 163 28.06 -2.41 -2.93
N LYS A 164 28.16 -2.65 -4.22
CA LYS A 164 28.16 -1.57 -5.22
C LYS A 164 26.87 -0.75 -5.14
N TYR A 165 25.71 -1.41 -5.02
CA TYR A 165 24.44 -0.69 -4.86
C TYR A 165 24.46 0.16 -3.59
N TYR A 166 24.83 -0.42 -2.46
CA TYR A 166 24.95 0.29 -1.19
C TYR A 166 25.83 1.54 -1.30
N ASP A 167 27.03 1.39 -1.93
CA ASP A 167 27.98 2.47 -2.06
C ASP A 167 27.50 3.61 -2.97
N THR A 168 26.75 3.27 -4.01
CA THR A 168 26.21 4.26 -4.96
C THR A 168 24.90 4.90 -4.47
N HIS A 169 24.23 4.28 -3.50
CA HIS A 169 22.93 4.72 -2.96
C HIS A 169 22.99 5.01 -1.45
N LYS A 170 24.13 5.46 -0.95
CA LYS A 170 24.36 5.70 0.50
C LYS A 170 23.26 6.53 1.15
N ASN A 171 22.70 7.50 0.43
CA ASN A 171 21.64 8.36 0.94
C ASN A 171 20.34 7.60 1.29
N GLU A 172 20.09 6.43 0.69
CA GLU A 172 18.93 5.59 1.00
C GLU A 172 19.08 4.88 2.35
N PHE A 173 20.31 4.75 2.83
CA PHE A 173 20.67 4.08 4.08
C PHE A 173 21.00 5.04 5.21
N VAL A 174 21.01 6.34 4.95
CA VAL A 174 21.16 7.36 5.97
C VAL A 174 19.81 7.63 6.63
N HIS A 175 19.82 7.72 7.93
CA HIS A 175 18.67 8.15 8.73
C HIS A 175 19.06 9.31 9.63
N GLY A 176 18.17 10.26 9.78
CA GLY A 176 18.24 11.29 10.79
C GLY A 176 18.09 10.70 12.20
N GLU A 177 18.34 11.51 13.20
CA GLU A 177 18.01 11.16 14.57
C GLU A 177 16.52 10.84 14.68
N GLN A 178 16.18 9.77 15.41
CA GLN A 178 14.80 9.36 15.67
C GLN A 178 14.61 9.11 17.16
N VAL A 179 13.43 9.44 17.64
CA VAL A 179 12.98 9.16 19.01
C VAL A 179 11.81 8.21 18.94
N ARG A 180 11.81 7.21 19.84
CA ARG A 180 10.65 6.37 20.09
C ARG A 180 9.95 6.85 21.33
N ALA A 181 8.66 7.13 21.24
CA ALA A 181 7.91 7.61 22.38
C ALA A 181 6.49 7.08 22.41
N SER A 182 5.92 7.12 23.60
CA SER A 182 4.48 7.01 23.84
C SER A 182 3.97 8.34 24.35
N HIS A 183 2.70 8.66 24.09
CA HIS A 183 2.07 9.86 24.64
C HIS A 183 0.65 9.63 25.14
N ILE A 184 0.21 10.55 26.00
CA ILE A 184 -1.17 10.73 26.40
C ILE A 184 -1.58 12.13 25.97
N LEU A 185 -2.63 12.23 25.16
CA LEU A 185 -3.21 13.51 24.75
C LEU A 185 -4.44 13.81 25.61
N VAL A 186 -4.50 15.02 26.13
CA VAL A 186 -5.74 15.64 26.59
C VAL A 186 -6.09 16.74 25.63
N SER A 187 -7.12 16.52 24.81
CA SER A 187 -7.50 17.42 23.74
C SER A 187 -7.96 18.78 24.27
N ALA A 188 -7.37 19.84 23.73
CA ALA A 188 -7.73 21.22 23.99
C ALA A 188 -7.61 22.04 22.68
N ASN A 189 -8.10 21.47 21.58
CA ASN A 189 -8.11 22.13 20.28
C ASN A 189 -9.04 23.33 20.30
N THR A 190 -8.48 24.51 20.19
CA THR A 190 -9.22 25.79 20.29
C THR A 190 -10.37 25.89 19.29
N LEU A 191 -10.17 25.42 18.05
CA LEU A 191 -11.22 25.50 17.02
C LEU A 191 -12.38 24.57 17.36
N GLU A 192 -12.09 23.35 17.81
CA GLU A 192 -13.13 22.39 18.21
C GLU A 192 -13.92 22.89 19.42
N ILE A 193 -13.22 23.46 20.42
CA ILE A 193 -13.87 24.02 21.60
C ILE A 193 -14.79 25.19 21.21
N ILE A 194 -14.32 26.12 20.35
CA ILE A 194 -15.14 27.23 19.83
C ILE A 194 -16.39 26.70 19.11
N GLN A 195 -16.23 25.70 18.24
CA GLN A 195 -17.36 25.07 17.55
C GLN A 195 -18.37 24.46 18.51
N GLN A 196 -17.90 23.76 19.53
CA GLN A 196 -18.77 23.17 20.55
C GLN A 196 -19.51 24.22 21.38
N ILE A 197 -18.86 25.33 21.76
CA ILE A 197 -19.47 26.42 22.48
C ILE A 197 -20.56 27.08 21.63
N ARG A 198 -20.24 27.38 20.35
CA ARG A 198 -21.19 28.00 19.39
C ARG A 198 -22.35 27.06 19.03
N ALA A 199 -22.12 25.77 18.96
CA ALA A 199 -23.20 24.81 18.74
C ALA A 199 -24.23 24.79 19.85
N LYS A 200 -23.79 25.06 21.13
CA LYS A 200 -24.66 25.16 22.31
C LYS A 200 -25.30 26.56 22.47
N ASN A 201 -24.63 27.60 22.03
CA ASN A 201 -25.10 28.97 22.07
C ASN A 201 -24.70 29.71 20.76
N PRO A 202 -25.53 29.63 19.70
CA PRO A 202 -25.19 30.20 18.37
C PRO A 202 -25.00 31.74 18.41
N ASN A 203 -25.62 32.44 19.36
CA ASN A 203 -25.59 33.89 19.45
C ASN A 203 -24.64 34.40 20.54
N ILE A 204 -23.70 33.57 20.99
CA ILE A 204 -22.74 33.95 22.02
C ILE A 204 -21.89 35.14 21.55
N ASP A 205 -21.77 36.18 22.40
CA ASP A 205 -20.86 37.28 22.11
C ASP A 205 -19.39 36.88 22.25
N THR A 206 -18.50 37.70 21.72
CA THR A 206 -17.06 37.41 21.69
C THR A 206 -16.44 37.35 23.08
N THR A 207 -16.89 38.20 24.00
CA THR A 207 -16.34 38.25 25.36
C THR A 207 -16.70 36.99 26.15
N GLU A 208 -17.97 36.63 26.11
CA GLU A 208 -18.46 35.40 26.77
C GLU A 208 -17.85 34.14 26.11
N LEU A 209 -17.68 34.14 24.75
CA LEU A 209 -17.02 33.06 24.05
C LEU A 209 -15.58 32.87 24.53
N ASN A 210 -14.81 33.95 24.63
CA ASN A 210 -13.42 33.89 25.08
C ASN A 210 -13.33 33.42 26.53
N GLN A 211 -14.19 33.91 27.41
CA GLN A 211 -14.24 33.46 28.80
C GLN A 211 -14.51 31.95 28.89
N LYS A 212 -15.51 31.44 28.16
CA LYS A 212 -15.84 30.01 28.14
C LYS A 212 -14.73 29.17 27.53
N LEU A 213 -14.04 29.70 26.51
CA LEU A 213 -12.89 29.05 25.90
C LEU A 213 -11.75 28.89 26.90
N ASP A 214 -11.40 29.97 27.63
CA ASP A 214 -10.34 29.96 28.65
C ASP A 214 -10.68 29.02 29.81
N GLU A 215 -11.93 29.02 30.27
CA GLU A 215 -12.42 28.08 31.27
C GLU A 215 -12.27 26.61 30.82
N GLN A 216 -12.63 26.32 29.59
CA GLN A 216 -12.50 24.96 29.07
C GLN A 216 -11.05 24.54 28.91
N ILE A 217 -10.18 25.40 28.36
CA ILE A 217 -8.75 25.13 28.24
C ILE A 217 -8.13 24.90 29.63
N ALA A 218 -8.46 25.72 30.62
CA ALA A 218 -8.00 25.56 31.98
C ALA A 218 -8.46 24.23 32.61
N SER A 219 -9.70 23.83 32.36
CA SER A 219 -10.23 22.53 32.78
C SER A 219 -9.48 21.36 32.15
N GLN A 220 -9.22 21.41 30.87
CA GLN A 220 -8.43 20.36 30.18
C GLN A 220 -6.98 20.31 30.68
N LYS A 221 -6.38 21.47 30.94
CA LYS A 221 -5.05 21.56 31.57
C LYS A 221 -4.99 20.89 32.91
N ALA A 222 -5.97 21.19 33.80
CA ALA A 222 -6.05 20.56 35.12
C ALA A 222 -6.22 19.03 35.02
N LYS A 223 -7.03 18.54 34.05
CA LYS A 223 -7.15 17.11 33.77
C LYS A 223 -5.81 16.52 33.36
N ALA A 224 -5.08 17.19 32.45
CA ALA A 224 -3.78 16.74 32.01
C ALA A 224 -2.73 16.72 33.11
N GLU A 225 -2.73 17.75 34.00
CA GLU A 225 -1.85 17.81 35.18
C GLU A 225 -2.12 16.66 36.15
N ALA A 226 -3.38 16.32 36.39
CA ALA A 226 -3.74 15.16 37.20
C ALA A 226 -3.23 13.84 36.60
N ILE A 227 -3.34 13.66 35.26
CA ILE A 227 -2.82 12.49 34.58
C ILE A 227 -1.28 12.48 34.65
N LEU A 228 -0.60 13.61 34.46
CA LEU A 228 0.85 13.71 34.60
C LEU A 228 1.31 13.30 36.01
N ALA A 229 0.63 13.75 37.02
CA ALA A 229 0.92 13.36 38.40
C ALA A 229 0.73 11.85 38.63
N GLU A 230 -0.31 11.27 38.06
CA GLU A 230 -0.59 9.82 38.14
C GLU A 230 0.51 8.99 37.44
N VAL A 231 0.91 9.33 36.23
CA VAL A 231 1.97 8.60 35.52
C VAL A 231 3.35 8.80 36.13
N LYS A 232 3.62 9.95 36.76
CA LYS A 232 4.86 10.17 37.52
C LYS A 232 4.91 9.32 38.80
N LYS A 233 3.76 9.06 39.41
CA LYS A 233 3.65 8.20 40.60
C LYS A 233 3.81 6.71 40.24
N SER A 234 3.35 6.30 39.04
CA SER A 234 3.39 4.92 38.57
C SER A 234 3.81 4.87 37.10
N PRO A 235 5.13 5.08 36.75
CA PRO A 235 5.63 5.16 35.40
C PRO A 235 5.41 3.89 34.54
N GLU A 236 5.31 2.74 35.19
CA GLU A 236 5.04 1.44 34.59
C GLU A 236 3.61 1.35 34.06
N SER A 237 2.67 2.03 34.67
CA SER A 237 1.26 2.06 34.25
C SER A 237 0.96 3.02 33.11
N PHE A 238 1.97 3.66 32.51
CA PHE A 238 1.77 4.68 31.46
C PHE A 238 0.89 4.16 30.32
N ALA A 239 1.15 2.94 29.82
CA ALA A 239 0.38 2.37 28.72
C ALA A 239 -1.09 2.13 29.08
N GLU A 240 -1.37 1.66 30.29
CA GLU A 240 -2.73 1.44 30.79
C GLU A 240 -3.49 2.78 30.96
N ILE A 241 -2.79 3.78 31.49
CA ILE A 241 -3.35 5.13 31.66
C ILE A 241 -3.62 5.75 30.28
N ALA A 242 -2.73 5.57 29.31
CA ALA A 242 -2.92 6.03 27.92
C ALA A 242 -4.16 5.39 27.29
N GLN A 243 -4.34 4.07 27.44
CA GLN A 243 -5.52 3.36 26.93
C GLN A 243 -6.83 3.91 27.51
N LYS A 244 -6.82 4.23 28.79
CA LYS A 244 -8.03 4.68 29.50
C LYS A 244 -8.32 6.16 29.29
N LYS A 245 -7.30 7.02 29.25
CA LYS A 245 -7.45 8.47 29.43
C LYS A 245 -6.98 9.30 28.23
N SER A 246 -6.27 8.72 27.24
CA SER A 246 -5.85 9.48 26.06
C SER A 246 -7.03 9.81 25.16
N ASP A 247 -7.09 11.05 24.70
CA ASP A 247 -8.04 11.51 23.69
C ASP A 247 -7.55 11.16 22.27
N ASP A 248 -6.24 10.87 22.05
CA ASP A 248 -5.75 10.20 20.85
C ASP A 248 -6.06 8.70 20.93
N LYS A 249 -7.19 8.30 20.35
CA LYS A 249 -7.64 6.90 20.37
C LYS A 249 -6.74 6.01 19.54
N ALA A 250 -6.17 6.52 18.44
CA ALA A 250 -5.37 5.72 17.51
C ALA A 250 -4.08 5.18 18.15
N SER A 251 -3.36 6.00 18.92
CA SER A 251 -2.20 5.56 19.70
C SER A 251 -2.62 5.03 21.07
N GLY A 252 -3.64 5.60 21.68
CA GLY A 252 -4.13 5.23 23.00
C GLY A 252 -4.44 3.74 23.14
N GLU A 253 -5.14 3.13 22.17
CA GLU A 253 -5.42 1.69 22.12
C GLU A 253 -4.15 0.82 22.17
N ARG A 254 -3.02 1.37 21.75
CA ARG A 254 -1.69 0.75 21.81
C ARG A 254 -0.84 1.27 22.97
N GLY A 255 -1.46 1.78 24.02
CA GLY A 255 -0.74 2.34 25.18
C GLY A 255 -0.04 3.67 24.90
N GLY A 256 -0.52 4.42 23.93
CA GLY A 256 0.05 5.70 23.50
C GLY A 256 1.26 5.58 22.57
N GLU A 257 1.63 4.38 22.11
CA GLU A 257 2.85 4.09 21.33
C GLU A 257 2.79 4.74 19.93
N LEU A 258 3.80 5.55 19.61
CA LEU A 258 3.97 6.25 18.34
C LEU A 258 5.03 5.60 17.43
N GLY A 259 5.85 4.70 17.98
CA GLY A 259 7.01 4.15 17.30
C GLY A 259 8.15 5.17 17.17
N PHE A 260 9.16 4.85 16.35
CA PHE A 260 10.22 5.80 16.01
C PHE A 260 9.72 6.85 15.03
N PHE A 261 10.05 8.10 15.28
CA PHE A 261 9.74 9.25 14.43
C PHE A 261 10.91 10.23 14.35
N THR A 262 11.00 10.95 13.23
CA THR A 262 11.93 12.06 13.05
C THR A 262 11.30 13.35 13.59
N LYS A 263 12.14 14.37 13.79
CA LYS A 263 11.68 15.66 14.32
C LYS A 263 10.63 16.32 13.42
N GLU A 264 10.76 16.14 12.11
CA GLU A 264 9.88 16.72 11.08
C GLU A 264 8.51 16.00 10.98
N ALA A 265 8.40 14.80 11.55
CA ALA A 265 7.17 14.01 11.47
C ALA A 265 6.12 14.43 12.52
N MET A 266 6.50 15.29 13.46
CA MET A 266 5.64 15.73 14.57
C MET A 266 5.52 17.25 14.59
N VAL A 267 4.50 17.75 15.28
CA VAL A 267 4.36 19.20 15.51
C VAL A 267 5.55 19.71 16.32
N PRO A 268 6.02 20.94 16.06
CA PRO A 268 7.28 21.45 16.60
C PRO A 268 7.40 21.38 18.13
N GLU A 269 6.32 21.67 18.85
CA GLU A 269 6.29 21.69 20.32
C GLU A 269 6.51 20.27 20.88
N PHE A 270 5.82 19.29 20.31
CA PHE A 270 5.96 17.88 20.68
C PHE A 270 7.36 17.36 20.33
N ALA A 271 7.80 17.60 19.09
CA ALA A 271 9.11 17.18 18.62
C ALA A 271 10.24 17.74 19.49
N ASN A 272 10.24 19.06 19.74
CA ASN A 272 11.26 19.70 20.56
C ASN A 272 11.32 19.10 21.96
N ALA A 273 10.17 18.86 22.59
CA ALA A 273 10.11 18.22 23.90
C ALA A 273 10.65 16.79 23.85
N ALA A 274 10.15 15.94 22.96
CA ALA A 274 10.57 14.54 22.86
C ALA A 274 12.09 14.40 22.56
N PHE A 275 12.61 15.21 21.63
CA PHE A 275 14.02 15.18 21.25
C PHE A 275 14.98 15.78 22.31
N SER A 276 14.47 16.58 23.26
CA SER A 276 15.24 17.07 24.40
C SER A 276 15.31 16.08 25.58
N MET A 277 14.42 15.08 25.60
CA MET A 277 14.32 14.12 26.69
C MET A 277 15.30 12.95 26.51
N LYS A 278 15.70 12.36 27.64
CA LYS A 278 16.48 11.12 27.66
C LYS A 278 15.59 9.90 27.49
N PRO A 279 16.08 8.80 26.91
CA PRO A 279 15.37 7.54 26.90
C PRO A 279 14.95 7.10 28.30
N ASN A 280 13.79 6.42 28.36
CA ASN A 280 13.16 5.96 29.60
C ASN A 280 12.75 7.07 30.58
N THR A 281 12.45 8.28 30.08
CA THR A 281 11.94 9.39 30.91
C THR A 281 10.53 9.81 30.48
N ILE A 282 9.79 10.40 31.41
CA ILE A 282 8.49 11.04 31.20
C ILE A 282 8.69 12.56 31.26
N SER A 283 7.94 13.33 30.47
CA SER A 283 8.02 14.79 30.47
C SER A 283 7.78 15.37 31.88
N GLU A 284 8.61 16.32 32.28
CA GLU A 284 8.50 16.96 33.59
C GLU A 284 7.27 17.83 33.69
N THR A 285 6.85 18.44 32.60
CA THR A 285 5.69 19.32 32.51
C THR A 285 4.83 18.87 31.32
N LEU A 286 3.63 19.40 31.25
CA LEU A 286 2.77 19.25 30.06
C LEU A 286 3.43 19.92 28.88
N VAL A 287 3.36 19.25 27.71
CA VAL A 287 3.76 19.81 26.43
C VAL A 287 2.51 20.29 25.71
N GLN A 288 2.39 21.59 25.51
CA GLN A 288 1.24 22.16 24.81
C GLN A 288 1.49 22.23 23.30
N SER A 289 0.49 21.85 22.52
CA SER A 289 0.46 21.96 21.06
C SER A 289 -0.90 22.48 20.60
N PRO A 290 -1.12 22.72 19.29
CA PRO A 290 -2.45 23.06 18.76
C PRO A 290 -3.54 22.00 19.02
N TYR A 291 -3.15 20.74 19.31
CA TYR A 291 -4.07 19.65 19.62
C TYR A 291 -4.50 19.61 21.09
N GLY A 292 -3.71 20.20 21.99
CA GLY A 292 -3.95 20.19 23.43
C GLY A 292 -2.68 19.94 24.24
N PHE A 293 -2.84 19.23 25.36
CA PHE A 293 -1.78 18.94 26.31
C PHE A 293 -1.30 17.50 26.18
N HIS A 294 0.01 17.33 25.99
CA HIS A 294 0.65 16.02 25.86
C HIS A 294 1.48 15.71 27.10
N ILE A 295 1.42 14.45 27.51
CA ILE A 295 2.34 13.83 28.44
C ILE A 295 3.15 12.84 27.62
N ILE A 296 4.47 13.00 27.57
CA ILE A 296 5.36 12.25 26.67
C ILE A 296 6.23 11.33 27.50
N LYS A 297 6.34 10.06 27.09
CA LYS A 297 7.31 9.09 27.59
C LYS A 297 8.22 8.69 26.45
N VAL A 298 9.48 9.14 26.48
CA VAL A 298 10.49 8.68 25.53
C VAL A 298 10.97 7.31 26.00
N THR A 299 10.93 6.32 25.10
CA THR A 299 11.31 4.93 25.39
C THR A 299 12.66 4.56 24.78
N ASP A 300 13.01 5.18 23.64
CA ASP A 300 14.25 4.87 22.94
C ASP A 300 14.71 6.05 22.07
N ARG A 301 15.98 6.02 21.63
CA ARG A 301 16.56 7.01 20.73
C ARG A 301 17.49 6.32 19.76
N MET A 302 17.40 6.69 18.51
CA MET A 302 18.31 6.26 17.47
C MET A 302 19.06 7.49 16.95
N GLU A 303 20.37 7.53 17.17
CA GLU A 303 21.22 8.61 16.68
C GLU A 303 21.20 8.67 15.17
N ALA A 304 21.40 9.87 14.61
CA ALA A 304 21.59 10.03 13.18
C ALA A 304 22.78 9.19 12.70
N GLY A 305 22.61 8.52 11.58
CA GLY A 305 23.65 7.64 11.07
C GLY A 305 23.30 6.98 9.76
N SER A 306 24.06 5.96 9.42
CA SER A 306 23.77 5.08 8.30
C SER A 306 23.61 3.65 8.76
N THR A 307 22.63 2.95 8.19
CA THR A 307 22.48 1.51 8.42
C THR A 307 23.67 0.79 7.78
N PRO A 308 24.48 0.03 8.55
CA PRO A 308 25.65 -0.66 8.00
C PRO A 308 25.27 -1.66 6.91
N PHE A 309 26.11 -1.80 5.88
CA PHE A 309 25.90 -2.74 4.78
C PHE A 309 25.53 -4.16 5.24
N ALA A 310 26.20 -4.68 6.27
CA ALA A 310 25.95 -6.01 6.80
C ALA A 310 24.50 -6.25 7.25
N LYS A 311 23.78 -5.19 7.66
CA LYS A 311 22.36 -5.28 8.09
C LYS A 311 21.37 -5.23 6.93
N VAL A 312 21.76 -4.68 5.77
CA VAL A 312 20.89 -4.48 4.61
C VAL A 312 21.32 -5.29 3.39
N LYS A 313 22.43 -6.02 3.46
CA LYS A 313 22.99 -6.79 2.35
C LYS A 313 21.96 -7.72 1.71
N ASP A 314 21.29 -8.52 2.50
CA ASP A 314 20.34 -9.51 1.99
C ASP A 314 19.07 -8.84 1.42
N GLU A 315 18.63 -7.72 1.99
CA GLU A 315 17.53 -6.91 1.44
C GLU A 315 17.94 -6.31 0.08
N ILE A 316 19.16 -5.79 -0.04
CA ILE A 316 19.67 -5.25 -1.30
C ILE A 316 19.79 -6.35 -2.35
N LYS A 317 20.30 -7.53 -1.98
CA LYS A 317 20.37 -8.67 -2.92
C LYS A 317 18.99 -9.05 -3.42
N PHE A 318 18.02 -9.19 -2.54
CA PHE A 318 16.64 -9.49 -2.90
C PHE A 318 16.04 -8.40 -3.81
N TYR A 319 16.29 -7.14 -3.51
CA TYR A 319 15.86 -6.03 -4.36
C TYR A 319 16.46 -6.12 -5.77
N LEU A 320 17.77 -6.31 -5.88
CA LEU A 320 18.46 -6.40 -7.16
C LEU A 320 18.05 -7.65 -7.96
N GLU A 321 17.83 -8.79 -7.29
CA GLU A 321 17.28 -10.00 -7.92
C GLU A 321 15.89 -9.74 -8.47
N THR A 322 15.04 -9.08 -7.71
CA THR A 322 13.68 -8.70 -8.14
C THR A 322 13.72 -7.77 -9.35
N GLN A 323 14.58 -6.75 -9.35
CA GLN A 323 14.75 -5.84 -10.49
C GLN A 323 15.20 -6.57 -11.76
N LYS A 324 16.16 -7.48 -11.64
CA LYS A 324 16.61 -8.33 -12.77
C LYS A 324 15.49 -9.24 -13.26
N GLN A 325 14.70 -9.84 -12.36
CA GLN A 325 13.54 -10.66 -12.73
C GLN A 325 12.51 -9.86 -13.54
N ILE A 326 12.21 -8.64 -13.09
CA ILE A 326 11.29 -7.72 -13.78
C ILE A 326 11.84 -7.39 -15.19
N GLU A 327 13.12 -7.09 -15.30
CA GLU A 327 13.76 -6.76 -16.58
C GLU A 327 13.70 -7.95 -17.57
N VAL A 328 14.03 -9.15 -17.12
CA VAL A 328 13.97 -10.37 -17.93
C VAL A 328 12.54 -10.65 -18.37
N LEU A 329 11.57 -10.56 -17.44
CA LEU A 329 10.15 -10.77 -17.74
C LEU A 329 9.65 -9.73 -18.74
N LYS A 330 10.02 -8.46 -18.60
CA LYS A 330 9.68 -7.39 -19.54
C LYS A 330 10.20 -7.70 -20.95
N LYS A 331 11.48 -8.02 -21.08
CA LYS A 331 12.07 -8.39 -22.39
C LYS A 331 11.39 -9.61 -23.01
N LEU A 332 11.08 -10.61 -22.19
CA LEU A 332 10.37 -11.80 -22.63
C LEU A 332 8.97 -11.45 -23.14
N THR A 333 8.19 -10.70 -22.36
CA THR A 333 6.83 -10.31 -22.75
C THR A 333 6.81 -9.42 -24.00
N GLU A 334 7.74 -8.47 -24.13
CA GLU A 334 7.89 -7.66 -25.34
C GLU A 334 8.19 -8.54 -26.58
N GLY A 335 9.06 -9.54 -26.43
CA GLY A 335 9.38 -10.50 -27.46
C GLY A 335 8.18 -11.38 -27.85
N LEU A 336 7.45 -11.89 -26.87
CA LEU A 336 6.24 -12.68 -27.10
C LEU A 336 5.15 -11.86 -27.78
N MET A 337 4.89 -10.64 -27.32
CA MET A 337 3.92 -9.71 -27.92
C MET A 337 4.24 -9.38 -29.39
N LYS A 338 5.52 -9.16 -29.71
CA LYS A 338 5.95 -8.85 -31.07
C LYS A 338 5.67 -9.99 -32.06
N ASN A 339 5.75 -11.23 -31.58
CA ASN A 339 5.59 -12.43 -32.41
C ASN A 339 4.18 -13.03 -32.33
N ALA A 340 3.32 -12.52 -31.46
CA ALA A 340 1.98 -13.03 -31.28
C ALA A 340 1.04 -12.65 -32.41
N LYS A 341 0.16 -13.59 -32.79
CA LYS A 341 -0.99 -13.32 -33.62
C LYS A 341 -2.17 -12.97 -32.74
N ILE A 342 -2.56 -11.68 -32.72
CA ILE A 342 -3.66 -11.18 -31.93
C ILE A 342 -4.80 -10.78 -32.85
N GLU A 343 -5.97 -11.39 -32.65
CA GLU A 343 -7.20 -11.13 -33.40
C GLU A 343 -8.31 -10.72 -32.43
N TYR A 344 -8.86 -9.53 -32.62
CA TYR A 344 -9.98 -9.05 -31.83
C TYR A 344 -11.26 -9.58 -32.44
N LEU A 345 -11.84 -10.61 -31.83
CA LEU A 345 -13.12 -11.22 -32.24
C LEU A 345 -14.29 -10.29 -31.97
N ASN A 346 -14.16 -9.46 -30.95
CA ASN A 346 -15.06 -8.34 -30.66
C ASN A 346 -14.26 -7.02 -30.75
N GLU A 347 -14.59 -6.21 -31.73
CA GLU A 347 -13.88 -4.96 -32.05
C GLU A 347 -13.96 -3.89 -30.95
N SER A 348 -14.88 -3.97 -30.00
CA SER A 348 -14.95 -3.06 -28.84
C SER A 348 -13.74 -3.19 -27.90
N TYR A 349 -13.01 -4.30 -27.98
CA TYR A 349 -11.80 -4.58 -27.23
C TYR A 349 -10.51 -4.21 -27.96
N ASN A 350 -10.61 -3.67 -29.21
CA ASN A 350 -9.45 -3.27 -29.99
C ASN A 350 -9.01 -1.84 -29.65
N PRO A 351 -7.88 -1.62 -28.93
CA PRO A 351 -7.45 -0.30 -28.49
C PRO A 351 -7.14 0.66 -29.66
N LYS A 352 -6.80 0.14 -30.86
CA LYS A 352 -6.54 0.95 -32.06
C LYS A 352 -7.79 1.61 -32.61
N LYS A 353 -8.98 1.09 -32.31
CA LYS A 353 -10.25 1.65 -32.75
C LYS A 353 -10.67 2.82 -31.87
N ALA A 354 -10.46 2.71 -30.55
CA ALA A 354 -10.75 3.78 -29.60
C ALA A 354 -9.98 5.07 -29.92
N VAL A 355 -8.71 4.96 -30.38
CA VAL A 355 -7.89 6.13 -30.78
C VAL A 355 -8.40 6.77 -32.09
N LYS A 356 -8.97 5.99 -33.02
CA LYS A 356 -9.53 6.53 -34.28
C LYS A 356 -10.86 7.26 -34.06
N GLU A 357 -11.69 6.79 -33.13
CA GLU A 357 -12.96 7.44 -32.78
C GLU A 357 -12.76 8.70 -31.94
N ALA A 358 -11.73 8.75 -31.10
CA ALA A 358 -11.35 9.95 -30.32
C ALA A 358 -10.70 11.06 -31.19
N ASN A 359 -10.17 10.71 -32.39
CA ASN A 359 -9.61 11.66 -33.36
C ASN A 359 -10.23 11.40 -34.75
N PRO A 360 -11.46 11.81 -35.03
CA PRO A 360 -12.04 11.67 -36.34
C PRO A 360 -11.22 12.48 -37.36
N ALA A 361 -10.84 11.81 -38.46
CA ALA A 361 -10.10 12.46 -39.55
C ALA A 361 -10.79 13.78 -39.97
N PRO A 362 -10.04 14.84 -40.28
CA PRO A 362 -10.64 16.12 -40.62
C PRO A 362 -11.59 15.96 -41.82
N VAL A 363 -12.84 16.34 -41.60
CA VAL A 363 -13.87 16.33 -42.65
C VAL A 363 -13.39 17.20 -43.79
N LYS A 364 -13.18 16.59 -44.98
CA LYS A 364 -12.88 17.33 -46.21
C LYS A 364 -14.03 18.32 -46.47
N LYS A 365 -13.74 19.59 -46.35
CA LYS A 365 -14.69 20.65 -46.78
C LYS A 365 -14.90 20.48 -48.28
N GLU A 366 -16.10 20.14 -48.69
CA GLU A 366 -16.53 20.26 -50.08
C GLU A 366 -16.42 21.73 -50.52
N GLU A 367 -15.51 22.01 -51.42
CA GLU A 367 -15.48 23.28 -52.16
C GLU A 367 -16.74 23.37 -53.03
N LYS A 368 -17.67 24.20 -52.60
CA LYS A 368 -18.75 24.66 -53.48
C LYS A 368 -18.11 25.48 -54.61
N LYS A 369 -18.00 24.91 -55.81
CA LYS A 369 -17.77 25.66 -57.04
C LYS A 369 -18.96 26.58 -57.25
N LYS A 370 -18.68 27.90 -57.35
CA LYS A 370 -19.53 28.89 -58.00
C LYS A 370 -19.37 28.81 -59.51
#